data_ee3befab5102519d2b4328ce4761e35d
#
_entry.id   ee3befab5102519d2b4328ce4761e35d
#
_cell.length_a   1.000
_cell.length_b   1.000
_cell.length_c   1.000
_cell.angle_alpha   90.00
_cell.angle_beta   90.00
_cell.angle_gamma   90.00
#
_symmetry.space_group_name_H-M   'P 1'
#
loop_
_entity.id
_entity.type
_entity.pdbx_description
1 polymer ?
#
loop_
_entity_poly.entity_id
_entity_poly.type
_entity_poly.pdbx_seq_one_letter_code
_entity_poly.pdbx_strand_id
1 'polypeptide(L)'
;TPAIYSTILYTEKLKRGEPNNPNEEEKLYRLWYEASSQVVDFDRELAKRCLDKSEYWLHSELYSPEKVGELNISLVGMKATLEGIKHN
;
A
#
# COMPACT_ATOMS: atom_id res chain seq x y z
N THR A 1 7.15 7.77 0.09
CA THR A 1 7.86 6.59 -0.45
C THR A 1 7.39 6.31 -1.87
N PRO A 2 8.19 5.59 -2.66
CA PRO A 2 7.75 5.18 -4.01
C PRO A 2 6.44 4.41 -4.00
N ALA A 3 6.20 3.60 -2.97
CA ALA A 3 4.97 2.83 -2.85
C ALA A 3 3.75 3.74 -2.75
N ILE A 4 3.81 4.75 -1.89
CA ILE A 4 2.71 5.72 -1.71
C ILE A 4 2.47 6.48 -3.01
N TYR A 5 3.52 7.01 -3.60
CA TYR A 5 3.42 7.82 -4.81
C TYR A 5 2.78 7.03 -5.96
N SER A 6 3.30 5.83 -6.22
CA SER A 6 2.78 5.00 -7.31
C SER A 6 1.34 4.56 -7.05
N THR A 7 0.97 4.31 -5.79
CA THR A 7 -0.39 3.94 -5.44
C THR A 7 -1.35 5.10 -5.70
N ILE A 8 -0.95 6.32 -5.34
CA ILE A 8 -1.78 7.51 -5.60
C ILE A 8 -2.02 7.66 -7.10
N LEU A 9 -0.97 7.55 -7.91
CA LEU A 9 -1.10 7.66 -9.36
C LEU A 9 -2.05 6.62 -9.94
N TYR A 10 -1.90 5.37 -9.51
CA TYR A 10 -2.76 4.30 -10.01
C TYR A 10 -4.21 4.51 -9.59
N THR A 11 -4.43 4.90 -8.34
CA THR A 11 -5.77 5.15 -7.81
C THR A 11 -6.46 6.28 -8.60
N GLU A 12 -5.73 7.34 -8.95
CA GLU A 12 -6.28 8.42 -9.74
C GLU A 12 -6.68 7.96 -11.15
N LYS A 13 -5.90 7.06 -11.76
CA LYS A 13 -6.27 6.47 -13.05
C LYS A 13 -7.58 5.70 -12.95
N LEU A 14 -7.75 4.90 -11.90
CA LEU A 14 -8.98 4.15 -11.69
C LEU A 14 -10.18 5.08 -11.49
N LYS A 15 -10.01 6.17 -10.77
CA LYS A 15 -11.07 7.17 -10.59
C LYS A 15 -11.50 7.82 -11.89
N ARG A 16 -10.58 7.94 -12.86
CA ARG A 16 -10.90 8.48 -14.18
C ARG A 16 -11.55 7.46 -15.10
N GLY A 17 -11.80 6.26 -14.62
CA GLY A 17 -12.47 5.22 -15.39
C GLY A 17 -11.54 4.34 -16.20
N GLU A 18 -10.22 4.43 -16.01
CA GLU A 18 -9.30 3.52 -16.69
C GLU A 18 -9.45 2.10 -16.13
N PRO A 19 -9.29 1.08 -16.98
CA PRO A 19 -9.44 -0.30 -16.52
C PRO A 19 -8.30 -0.71 -15.59
N ASN A 20 -8.56 -1.73 -14.77
CA ASN A 20 -7.52 -2.30 -13.92
C ASN A 20 -6.36 -2.81 -14.79
N ASN A 21 -5.16 -2.59 -14.30
CA ASN A 21 -3.94 -2.98 -15.01
C ASN A 21 -3.13 -3.94 -14.14
N PRO A 22 -3.16 -5.25 -14.46
CA PRO A 22 -2.45 -6.25 -13.63
C PRO A 22 -0.95 -5.99 -13.52
N ASN A 23 -0.32 -5.46 -14.55
CA ASN A 23 1.11 -5.15 -14.51
C ASN A 23 1.42 -4.04 -13.51
N GLU A 24 0.59 -3.01 -13.45
CA GLU A 24 0.76 -1.94 -12.48
C GLU A 24 0.49 -2.43 -11.07
N GLU A 25 -0.51 -3.29 -10.90
CA GLU A 25 -0.83 -3.84 -9.59
C GLU A 25 0.29 -4.74 -9.08
N GLU A 26 0.94 -5.52 -9.96
CA GLU A 26 2.11 -6.30 -9.58
C GLU A 26 3.26 -5.41 -9.16
N LYS A 27 3.45 -4.29 -9.85
CA LYS A 27 4.46 -3.31 -9.46
C LYS A 27 4.18 -2.73 -8.07
N LEU A 28 2.91 -2.42 -7.77
CA LEU A 28 2.53 -1.95 -6.45
C LEU A 28 2.79 -3.00 -5.37
N TYR A 29 2.49 -4.26 -5.65
CA TYR A 29 2.82 -5.35 -4.74
C TYR A 29 4.31 -5.32 -4.38
N ARG A 30 5.17 -5.22 -5.38
CA ARG A 30 6.62 -5.21 -5.15
C ARG A 30 7.08 -3.98 -4.36
N LEU A 31 6.53 -2.81 -4.67
CA LEU A 31 6.91 -1.59 -3.97
C LEU A 31 6.53 -1.63 -2.50
N TRP A 32 5.34 -2.14 -2.19
CA TRP A 32 4.92 -2.26 -0.79
C TRP A 32 5.71 -3.32 -0.05
N TYR A 33 6.07 -4.40 -0.73
CA TYR A 33 6.93 -5.42 -0.15
C TYR A 33 8.31 -4.84 0.21
N GLU A 34 8.89 -4.05 -0.70
CA GLU A 34 10.16 -3.37 -0.43
C GLU A 34 10.04 -2.39 0.73
N ALA A 35 8.95 -1.64 0.79
CA ALA A 35 8.72 -0.72 1.89
C ALA A 35 8.72 -1.46 3.22
N SER A 36 8.10 -2.64 3.27
CA SER A 36 8.11 -3.48 4.47
C SER A 36 9.53 -3.82 4.90
N SER A 37 10.36 -4.26 3.97
CA SER A 37 11.73 -4.65 4.30
C SER A 37 12.59 -3.48 4.76
N GLN A 38 12.28 -2.27 4.31
CA GLN A 38 13.02 -1.07 4.72
C GLN A 38 12.69 -0.61 6.14
N VAL A 39 11.48 -0.90 6.63
CA VAL A 39 11.06 -0.41 7.93
C VAL A 39 11.07 -1.47 9.03
N VAL A 40 11.29 -2.74 8.69
CA VAL A 40 11.14 -3.85 9.64
C VAL A 40 12.09 -3.73 10.84
N ASP A 41 13.26 -3.14 10.65
CA ASP A 41 14.26 -3.07 11.71
C ASP A 41 13.91 -2.05 12.79
N PHE A 42 13.08 -1.06 12.48
CA PHE A 42 12.72 -0.06 13.47
C PHE A 42 11.22 -0.01 13.80
N ASP A 43 10.37 -0.65 13.00
CA ASP A 43 8.93 -0.68 13.28
C ASP A 43 8.31 -1.93 12.66
N ARG A 44 8.24 -3.00 13.45
CA ARG A 44 7.70 -4.28 12.97
C ARG A 44 6.22 -4.21 12.64
N GLU A 45 5.47 -3.43 13.39
CA GLU A 45 4.04 -3.30 13.13
C GLU A 45 3.78 -2.58 11.81
N LEU A 46 4.53 -1.52 11.55
CA LEU A 46 4.44 -0.83 10.27
C LEU A 46 4.88 -1.74 9.12
N ALA A 47 5.94 -2.51 9.33
CA ALA A 47 6.39 -3.48 8.32
C ALA A 47 5.29 -4.47 7.99
N LYS A 48 4.56 -4.96 8.99
CA LYS A 48 3.44 -5.87 8.77
C LYS A 48 2.33 -5.20 7.97
N ARG A 49 2.03 -3.94 8.27
CA ARG A 49 1.02 -3.19 7.52
C ARG A 49 1.44 -3.01 6.06
N CYS A 50 2.70 -2.73 5.80
CA CYS A 50 3.21 -2.62 4.43
C CYS A 50 3.11 -3.97 3.70
N LEU A 51 3.40 -5.05 4.39
CA LEU A 51 3.28 -6.39 3.82
C LEU A 51 1.83 -6.73 3.51
N ASP A 52 0.91 -6.42 4.41
CA ASP A 52 -0.52 -6.60 4.18
C ASP A 52 -0.98 -5.77 2.98
N LYS A 53 -0.48 -4.54 2.85
CA LYS A 53 -0.81 -3.70 1.70
C LYS A 53 -0.28 -4.29 0.40
N SER A 54 0.89 -4.91 0.41
CA SER A 54 1.42 -5.57 -0.78
C SER A 54 0.52 -6.72 -1.20
N GLU A 55 0.08 -7.54 -0.25
CA GLU A 55 -0.83 -8.65 -0.55
C GLU A 55 -2.19 -8.17 -1.05
N TYR A 56 -2.65 -7.02 -0.57
CA TYR A 56 -3.87 -6.40 -1.08
C TYR A 56 -3.79 -6.20 -2.60
N TRP A 57 -2.65 -5.71 -3.09
CA TRP A 57 -2.50 -5.47 -4.54
C TRP A 57 -2.39 -6.76 -5.34
N LEU A 58 -1.96 -7.85 -4.70
CA LEU A 58 -1.89 -9.16 -5.35
C LEU A 58 -3.27 -9.81 -5.44
N HIS A 59 -4.12 -9.59 -4.42
CA HIS A 59 -5.42 -10.26 -4.27
C HIS A 59 -6.52 -9.28 -3.85
N SER A 60 -6.60 -8.12 -4.49
CA SER A 60 -7.51 -7.06 -4.06
C SER A 60 -8.97 -7.50 -4.00
N GLU A 61 -9.37 -8.46 -4.84
CA GLU A 61 -10.74 -8.96 -4.88
C GLU A 61 -11.14 -9.71 -3.60
N LEU A 62 -10.16 -10.13 -2.81
CA LEU A 62 -10.42 -10.84 -1.54
C LEU A 62 -10.55 -9.89 -0.34
N TYR A 63 -10.37 -8.59 -0.56
CA TYR A 63 -10.35 -7.62 0.53
C TYR A 63 -11.59 -6.74 0.51
N SER A 64 -12.44 -6.88 1.52
CA SER A 64 -13.58 -5.99 1.72
C SER A 64 -13.11 -4.68 2.36
N PRO A 65 -13.92 -3.60 2.29
CA PRO A 65 -13.59 -2.36 3.01
C PRO A 65 -13.38 -2.59 4.51
N GLU A 66 -14.15 -3.49 5.12
CA GLU A 66 -13.99 -3.83 6.54
C GLU A 66 -12.63 -4.45 6.82
N LYS A 67 -12.20 -5.37 5.96
CA LYS A 67 -10.91 -6.03 6.13
C LYS A 67 -9.77 -5.03 5.99
N VAL A 68 -9.85 -4.12 5.01
CA VAL A 68 -8.86 -3.06 4.85
C VAL A 68 -8.76 -2.21 6.11
N GLY A 69 -9.90 -1.88 6.72
CA GLY A 69 -9.94 -1.14 7.98
C GLY A 69 -9.34 -1.90 9.14
N GLU A 70 -9.65 -3.20 9.25
CA GLU A 70 -9.12 -4.05 10.32
C GLU A 70 -7.60 -4.18 10.25
N LEU A 71 -7.05 -4.31 9.05
CA LEU A 71 -5.61 -4.41 8.85
C LEU A 71 -4.90 -3.06 8.90
N ASN A 72 -5.67 -1.97 8.89
CA ASN A 72 -5.15 -0.61 8.94
C ASN A 72 -4.22 -0.30 7.76
N ILE A 73 -4.64 -0.71 6.58
CA ILE A 73 -3.85 -0.58 5.35
C ILE A 73 -4.49 0.35 4.31
N SER A 74 -5.42 1.20 4.72
CA SER A 74 -5.98 2.18 3.79
C SER A 74 -4.88 3.12 3.29
N LEU A 75 -5.02 3.61 2.07
CA LEU A 75 -4.02 4.50 1.49
C LEU A 75 -3.81 5.75 2.35
N VAL A 76 -4.89 6.35 2.84
CA VAL A 76 -4.80 7.54 3.68
C VAL A 76 -4.03 7.24 4.97
N GLY A 77 -4.35 6.12 5.63
CA GLY A 77 -3.67 5.73 6.86
C GLY A 77 -2.20 5.42 6.66
N MET A 78 -1.87 4.68 5.59
CA MET A 78 -0.49 4.35 5.28
C MET A 78 0.32 5.60 4.94
N LYS A 79 -0.28 6.52 4.17
CA LYS A 79 0.38 7.77 3.81
C LYS A 79 0.70 8.59 5.06
N ALA A 80 -0.26 8.74 5.95
CA ALA A 80 -0.06 9.52 7.18
C ALA A 80 1.06 8.92 8.05
N THR A 81 1.06 7.60 8.20
CA THR A 81 2.06 6.92 9.04
C THR A 81 3.47 7.06 8.45
N LEU A 82 3.61 6.83 7.15
CA LEU A 82 4.92 6.89 6.50
C LEU A 82 5.46 8.31 6.42
N GLU A 83 4.60 9.30 6.21
CA GLU A 83 5.01 10.69 6.24
C GLU A 83 5.43 11.14 7.63
N GLY A 84 4.76 10.63 8.67
CA GLY A 84 5.15 10.90 10.05
C GLY A 84 6.55 10.40 10.36
N ILE A 85 6.90 9.20 9.88
CA ILE A 85 8.26 8.67 10.04
C ILE A 85 9.28 9.54 9.33
N LYS A 86 8.94 10.00 8.13
CA LYS A 86 9.85 10.81 7.33
C LYS A 86 10.22 12.12 8.03
N HIS A 87 9.32 12.68 8.82
CA HIS A 87 9.54 13.95 9.53
C HIS A 87 10.24 13.78 10.87
N ASN A 88 10.40 12.56 11.31
CA ASN A 88 11.10 12.27 12.54
C ASN A 88 12.57 11.95 12.27
#